data_96c5970b4a0684efc55fd0bea8a8fcfe
#
_entry.id   96c5970b4a0684efc55fd0bea8a8fcfe
#
_cell.length_a   1.000
_cell.length_b   1.000
_cell.length_c   1.000
_cell.angle_alpha   90.00
_cell.angle_beta   90.00
_cell.angle_gamma   90.00
#
_symmetry.space_group_name_H-M   'P 1'
#
loop_
_entity.id
_entity.type
_entity.pdbx_description
1 polymer ?
#
loop_
_entity_poly.entity_id
_entity_poly.type
_entity_poly.pdbx_seq_one_letter_code
_entity_poly.pdbx_strand_id
1 'polypeptide(L)'
;MEAATARKIRVVVAKPGLDGHDRGAKIIARALRDAGMEVIYTGLHQTPEQIAETVIQEDADAVGLSILSGAHMTLVPKVVELLAAQGVDDVLVTVGGTIPADDIPELKKLGVAEVFTPGAGTDEIVEFIREGAAERHENEE
;
A
#
# COMPACT_ATOMS: atom_id res chain seq x y z
N MET A 1 -4.91 -24.14 16.27
CA MET A 1 -4.75 -24.09 15.47
C MET A 1 -4.36 -23.14 14.83
N GLU A 2 -3.72 -22.89 14.82
CA GLU A 2 -3.22 -22.08 14.29
C GLU A 2 -3.42 -21.77 13.01
N ALA A 3 -3.59 -22.62 12.29
CA ALA A 3 -3.91 -22.41 10.92
C ALA A 3 -5.12 -21.55 10.77
N ALA A 4 -5.98 -21.63 11.69
CA ALA A 4 -7.18 -20.85 11.67
C ALA A 4 -6.89 -19.36 11.65
N THR A 5 -5.75 -18.98 12.20
CA THR A 5 -5.39 -17.58 12.25
C THR A 5 -4.54 -17.18 11.07
N ALA A 6 -4.23 -18.13 10.21
CA ALA A 6 -3.29 -17.89 9.14
C ALA A 6 -3.98 -17.50 7.83
N ARG A 7 -4.93 -16.58 7.91
CA ARG A 7 -5.48 -16.07 6.66
C ARG A 7 -4.38 -15.33 5.92
N LYS A 8 -4.43 -15.40 4.61
CA LYS A 8 -3.41 -14.75 3.79
C LYS A 8 -3.45 -13.24 3.95
N ILE A 9 -2.28 -12.65 3.92
CA ILE A 9 -2.16 -11.20 3.86
C ILE A 9 -2.60 -10.76 2.47
N ARG A 10 -3.49 -9.80 2.41
CA ARG A 10 -4.01 -9.29 1.14
C ARG A 10 -3.53 -7.87 0.95
N VAL A 11 -2.90 -7.62 -0.21
CA VAL A 11 -2.29 -6.32 -0.50
C VAL A 11 -2.83 -5.80 -1.83
N VAL A 12 -3.25 -4.55 -1.83
CA VAL A 12 -3.61 -3.85 -3.06
C VAL A 12 -2.38 -3.05 -3.50
N VAL A 13 -1.95 -3.24 -4.74
CA VAL A 13 -0.87 -2.45 -5.33
C VAL A 13 -1.51 -1.56 -6.38
N ALA A 14 -1.37 -0.26 -6.20
CA ALA A 14 -2.10 0.70 -7.02
C ALA A 14 -1.21 1.81 -7.55
N LYS A 15 -1.61 2.35 -8.70
CA LYS A 15 -0.95 3.51 -9.31
C LYS A 15 -1.98 4.62 -9.48
N PRO A 16 -2.02 5.57 -8.55
CA PRO A 16 -2.97 6.66 -8.66
C PRO A 16 -2.53 7.68 -9.70
N GLY A 17 -3.50 8.36 -10.28
CA GLY A 17 -3.26 9.45 -11.20
C GLY A 17 -2.95 8.98 -12.61
N LEU A 18 -2.29 9.85 -13.37
CA LEU A 18 -2.05 9.62 -14.78
C LEU A 18 -0.66 9.07 -15.10
N ASP A 19 0.07 8.68 -14.07
CA ASP A 19 1.42 8.14 -14.20
C ASP A 19 1.37 6.79 -14.92
N GLY A 20 2.10 6.67 -16.03
CA GLY A 20 2.13 5.43 -16.80
C GLY A 20 3.32 4.53 -16.49
N HIS A 21 4.12 4.85 -15.48
CA HIS A 21 5.32 4.08 -15.14
C HIS A 21 4.97 2.93 -14.19
N ASP A 22 4.55 1.80 -14.74
CA ASP A 22 4.03 0.70 -13.93
C ASP A 22 5.03 -0.40 -13.63
N ARG A 23 6.26 -0.30 -14.12
CA ARG A 23 7.24 -1.37 -13.94
C ARG A 23 7.54 -1.65 -12.48
N GLY A 24 7.76 -0.58 -11.71
CA GLY A 24 8.05 -0.73 -10.28
C GLY A 24 6.91 -1.36 -9.52
N ALA A 25 5.67 -0.94 -9.84
CA ALA A 25 4.49 -1.50 -9.21
C ALA A 25 4.37 -2.99 -9.50
N LYS A 26 4.64 -3.40 -10.73
CA LYS A 26 4.56 -4.81 -11.12
C LYS A 26 5.63 -5.66 -10.43
N ILE A 27 6.83 -5.11 -10.26
CA ILE A 27 7.91 -5.80 -9.56
C ILE A 27 7.53 -6.04 -8.10
N ILE A 28 6.99 -5.01 -7.45
CA ILE A 28 6.54 -5.12 -6.06
C ILE A 28 5.40 -6.13 -5.94
N ALA A 29 4.43 -6.06 -6.84
CA ALA A 29 3.30 -6.99 -6.83
C ALA A 29 3.79 -8.43 -6.94
N ARG A 30 4.75 -8.66 -7.82
CA ARG A 30 5.30 -10.00 -7.98
C ARG A 30 6.05 -10.48 -6.74
N ALA A 31 6.84 -9.59 -6.14
CA ALA A 31 7.60 -9.95 -4.95
C ALA A 31 6.68 -10.33 -3.79
N LEU A 32 5.60 -9.57 -3.61
CA LEU A 32 4.63 -9.86 -2.57
C LEU A 32 3.91 -11.18 -2.83
N ARG A 33 3.56 -11.43 -4.09
CA ARG A 33 2.90 -12.68 -4.47
C ARG A 33 3.82 -13.86 -4.24
N ASP A 34 5.11 -13.72 -4.61
CA ASP A 34 6.09 -14.79 -4.41
C ASP A 34 6.32 -15.07 -2.92
N ALA A 35 6.05 -14.09 -2.07
CA ALA A 35 6.15 -14.26 -0.62
C ALA A 35 4.90 -14.90 0.00
N GLY A 36 3.93 -15.29 -0.83
CA GLY A 36 2.74 -15.99 -0.36
C GLY A 36 1.55 -15.10 -0.08
N MET A 37 1.64 -13.83 -0.40
CA MET A 37 0.53 -12.91 -0.16
C MET A 37 -0.43 -12.91 -1.35
N GLU A 38 -1.66 -12.53 -1.07
CA GLU A 38 -2.67 -12.35 -2.10
C GLU A 38 -2.59 -10.90 -2.56
N VAL A 39 -2.31 -10.70 -3.84
CA VAL A 39 -2.04 -9.36 -4.38
C VAL A 39 -3.09 -9.00 -5.42
N ILE A 40 -3.67 -7.83 -5.25
CA ILE A 40 -4.59 -7.25 -6.23
C ILE A 40 -3.87 -6.05 -6.86
N TYR A 41 -3.52 -6.17 -8.13
CA TYR A 41 -2.92 -5.07 -8.87
C TYR A 41 -4.03 -4.34 -9.61
N THR A 42 -4.23 -3.06 -9.30
CA THR A 42 -5.36 -2.31 -9.85
C THR A 42 -5.15 -1.86 -11.29
N GLY A 43 -3.92 -1.84 -11.75
CA GLY A 43 -3.61 -1.28 -13.06
C GLY A 43 -3.33 0.22 -12.97
N LEU A 44 -3.20 0.83 -14.13
CA LEU A 44 -2.83 2.24 -14.24
C LEU A 44 -4.03 3.16 -14.07
N HIS A 45 -3.74 4.42 -13.82
CA HIS A 45 -4.71 5.53 -13.90
C HIS A 45 -5.87 5.40 -12.93
N GLN A 46 -5.59 4.94 -11.73
CA GLN A 46 -6.63 4.80 -10.71
C GLN A 46 -6.85 6.12 -9.99
N THR A 47 -8.11 6.44 -9.71
CA THR A 47 -8.41 7.59 -8.86
C THR A 47 -8.26 7.18 -7.39
N PRO A 48 -8.01 8.12 -6.48
CA PRO A 48 -8.00 7.80 -5.06
C PRO A 48 -9.28 7.10 -4.60
N GLU A 49 -10.43 7.51 -5.15
CA GLU A 49 -11.71 6.91 -4.83
C GLU A 49 -11.77 5.44 -5.24
N GLN A 50 -11.27 5.13 -6.44
CA GLN A 50 -11.24 3.76 -6.93
C GLN A 50 -10.32 2.89 -6.07
N ILE A 51 -9.18 3.45 -5.67
CA ILE A 51 -8.22 2.73 -4.84
C ILE A 51 -8.82 2.42 -3.48
N ALA A 52 -9.42 3.43 -2.83
CA ALA A 52 -10.03 3.23 -1.53
C ALA A 52 -11.16 2.20 -1.60
N GLU A 53 -11.96 2.26 -2.65
CA GLU A 53 -13.05 1.31 -2.84
C GLU A 53 -12.52 -0.11 -2.97
N THR A 54 -11.45 -0.29 -3.73
CA THR A 54 -10.85 -1.61 -3.91
C THR A 54 -10.32 -2.16 -2.58
N VAL A 55 -9.63 -1.31 -1.82
CA VAL A 55 -9.11 -1.70 -0.51
C VAL A 55 -10.23 -2.19 0.41
N ILE A 56 -11.33 -1.46 0.41
CA ILE A 56 -12.48 -1.79 1.27
C ILE A 56 -13.16 -3.07 0.80
N GLN A 57 -13.42 -3.18 -0.49
CA GLN A 57 -14.11 -4.35 -1.06
C GLN A 57 -13.30 -5.63 -0.88
N GLU A 58 -12.00 -5.54 -1.00
CA GLU A 58 -11.14 -6.70 -0.89
C GLU A 58 -10.72 -6.99 0.55
N ASP A 59 -11.11 -6.13 1.48
CA ASP A 59 -10.70 -6.25 2.88
C ASP A 59 -9.18 -6.39 2.97
N ALA A 60 -8.48 -5.50 2.30
CA ALA A 60 -7.03 -5.58 2.19
C ALA A 60 -6.36 -5.19 3.51
N ASP A 61 -5.24 -5.83 3.80
CA ASP A 61 -4.45 -5.51 4.99
C ASP A 61 -3.50 -4.35 4.72
N ALA A 62 -3.12 -4.17 3.46
CA ALA A 62 -2.17 -3.13 3.09
C ALA A 62 -2.48 -2.63 1.69
N VAL A 63 -2.09 -1.39 1.42
CA VAL A 63 -2.12 -0.83 0.07
C VAL A 63 -0.77 -0.19 -0.21
N GLY A 64 -0.18 -0.57 -1.33
CA GLY A 64 1.06 0.02 -1.80
C GLY A 64 0.77 0.95 -2.95
N LEU A 65 1.09 2.22 -2.78
CA LEU A 65 0.88 3.24 -3.79
C LEU A 65 2.21 3.51 -4.49
N SER A 66 2.24 3.30 -5.80
CA SER A 66 3.45 3.52 -6.59
C SER A 66 3.30 4.81 -7.37
N ILE A 67 4.10 5.81 -7.07
CA ILE A 67 3.97 7.15 -7.65
C ILE A 67 5.32 7.67 -8.09
N LEU A 68 5.45 7.91 -9.40
CA LEU A 68 6.66 8.48 -9.98
C LEU A 68 6.41 9.85 -10.62
N SER A 69 5.19 10.34 -10.52
CA SER A 69 4.77 11.55 -11.22
C SER A 69 5.03 12.84 -10.45
N GLY A 70 5.41 12.75 -9.18
CA GLY A 70 5.54 13.91 -8.31
C GLY A 70 4.23 14.36 -7.67
N ALA A 71 3.14 13.66 -7.95
CA ALA A 71 1.82 14.05 -7.43
C ALA A 71 1.50 13.40 -6.09
N HIS A 72 2.50 12.87 -5.41
CA HIS A 72 2.29 12.13 -4.17
C HIS A 72 1.64 12.96 -3.07
N MET A 73 1.97 14.25 -2.96
CA MET A 73 1.41 15.10 -1.90
C MET A 73 -0.05 15.46 -2.15
N THR A 74 -0.55 15.24 -3.35
CA THR A 74 -1.96 15.44 -3.67
C THR A 74 -2.73 14.13 -3.56
N LEU A 75 -2.17 13.06 -4.10
CA LEU A 75 -2.89 11.80 -4.26
C LEU A 75 -2.88 10.95 -2.98
N VAL A 76 -1.76 10.89 -2.28
CA VAL A 76 -1.64 10.03 -1.10
C VAL A 76 -2.54 10.50 0.04
N PRO A 77 -2.55 11.80 0.40
CA PRO A 77 -3.45 12.25 1.46
C PRO A 77 -4.91 11.95 1.15
N LYS A 78 -5.29 12.05 -0.13
CA LYS A 78 -6.66 11.77 -0.53
C LYS A 78 -7.05 10.32 -0.29
N VAL A 79 -6.16 9.39 -0.60
CA VAL A 79 -6.41 7.97 -0.34
C VAL A 79 -6.56 7.72 1.17
N VAL A 80 -5.65 8.29 1.96
CA VAL A 80 -5.69 8.12 3.41
C VAL A 80 -6.99 8.69 3.99
N GLU A 81 -7.39 9.87 3.54
CA GLU A 81 -8.63 10.51 3.98
C GLU A 81 -9.85 9.64 3.67
N LEU A 82 -9.88 9.10 2.46
CA LEU A 82 -11.03 8.29 2.03
C LEU A 82 -11.14 7.01 2.85
N LEU A 83 -10.02 6.39 3.17
CA LEU A 83 -10.03 5.19 4.00
C LEU A 83 -10.49 5.52 5.42
N ALA A 84 -9.99 6.61 5.98
CA ALA A 84 -10.38 7.02 7.32
C ALA A 84 -11.87 7.36 7.38
N ALA A 85 -12.40 8.01 6.34
CA ALA A 85 -13.81 8.39 6.29
C ALA A 85 -14.72 7.17 6.27
N GLN A 86 -14.23 6.02 5.81
CA GLN A 86 -15.01 4.78 5.79
C GLN A 86 -14.73 3.92 7.02
N GLY A 87 -14.01 4.45 8.00
CA GLY A 87 -13.70 3.69 9.20
C GLY A 87 -12.62 2.63 9.00
N VAL A 88 -11.86 2.73 7.92
CA VAL A 88 -10.83 1.75 7.58
C VAL A 88 -9.48 2.41 7.79
N ASP A 89 -9.13 2.63 9.05
CA ASP A 89 -7.90 3.33 9.40
C ASP A 89 -6.79 2.40 9.88
N ASP A 90 -7.04 1.09 9.86
CA ASP A 90 -6.06 0.09 10.27
C ASP A 90 -5.33 -0.54 9.09
N VAL A 91 -5.61 -0.10 7.88
CA VAL A 91 -4.92 -0.59 6.68
C VAL A 91 -3.54 0.06 6.61
N LEU A 92 -2.54 -0.75 6.32
CA LEU A 92 -1.16 -0.28 6.22
C LEU A 92 -0.97 0.41 4.88
N VAL A 93 -0.72 1.71 4.88
CA VAL A 93 -0.51 2.48 3.65
C VAL A 93 0.99 2.68 3.44
N THR A 94 1.51 2.18 2.33
CA THR A 94 2.91 2.39 1.96
C THR A 94 2.96 3.14 0.63
N VAL A 95 4.03 3.89 0.45
CA VAL A 95 4.24 4.66 -0.78
C VAL A 95 5.61 4.29 -1.34
N GLY A 96 5.66 4.01 -2.62
CA GLY A 96 6.92 3.75 -3.31
C GLY A 96 7.08 4.69 -4.47
N GLY A 97 8.31 5.13 -4.71
CA GLY A 97 8.61 6.00 -5.83
C GLY A 97 9.66 7.02 -5.48
N THR A 98 9.86 7.97 -6.37
CA THR A 98 10.83 9.04 -6.18
C THR A 98 10.19 10.13 -5.34
N ILE A 99 10.37 10.03 -4.03
CA ILE A 99 9.76 10.95 -3.07
C ILE A 99 10.86 11.80 -2.44
N PRO A 100 10.77 13.12 -2.52
CA PRO A 100 11.77 13.98 -1.87
C PRO A 100 11.83 13.72 -0.36
N ALA A 101 13.04 13.76 0.18
CA ALA A 101 13.24 13.46 1.59
C ALA A 101 12.40 14.34 2.51
N ASP A 102 12.20 15.60 2.11
CA ASP A 102 11.42 16.54 2.93
C ASP A 102 9.95 16.17 3.02
N ASP A 103 9.44 15.44 2.03
CA ASP A 103 8.03 15.05 2.00
C ASP A 103 7.75 13.80 2.81
N ILE A 104 8.78 13.01 3.12
CA ILE A 104 8.59 11.74 3.83
C ILE A 104 7.98 11.93 5.22
N PRO A 105 8.52 12.82 6.06
CA PRO A 105 7.91 13.03 7.39
C PRO A 105 6.47 13.53 7.28
N GLU A 106 6.17 14.36 6.28
CA GLU A 106 4.82 14.88 6.09
C GLU A 106 3.84 13.76 5.74
N LEU A 107 4.25 12.87 4.86
CA LEU A 107 3.40 11.72 4.50
C LEU A 107 3.16 10.82 5.71
N LYS A 108 4.18 10.60 6.52
CA LYS A 108 4.02 9.77 7.71
C LYS A 108 3.07 10.40 8.71
N LYS A 109 3.09 11.73 8.85
CA LYS A 109 2.15 12.44 9.72
C LYS A 109 0.72 12.28 9.24
N LEU A 110 0.53 12.13 7.93
CA LEU A 110 -0.79 11.99 7.34
C LEU A 110 -1.33 10.57 7.41
N GLY A 111 -0.53 9.61 7.86
CA GLY A 111 -1.00 8.25 8.03
C GLY A 111 -0.28 7.21 7.20
N VAL A 112 0.73 7.62 6.43
CA VAL A 112 1.53 6.66 5.66
C VAL A 112 2.47 5.91 6.60
N ALA A 113 2.43 4.59 6.53
CA ALA A 113 3.23 3.76 7.43
C ALA A 113 4.72 3.77 7.06
N GLU A 114 5.03 3.77 5.76
CA GLU A 114 6.41 3.80 5.31
C GLU A 114 6.50 4.27 3.87
N VAL A 115 7.63 4.88 3.53
CA VAL A 115 7.93 5.33 2.18
C VAL A 115 9.19 4.60 1.71
N PHE A 116 9.09 3.95 0.55
CA PHE A 116 10.21 3.21 -0.03
C PHE A 116 10.69 3.96 -1.27
N THR A 117 11.89 4.51 -1.19
CA THR A 117 12.48 5.22 -2.32
C THR A 117 13.29 4.26 -3.19
N PRO A 118 13.71 4.68 -4.39
CA PRO A 118 14.53 3.83 -5.25
C PRO A 118 15.77 3.36 -4.50
N GLY A 119 16.07 2.09 -4.60
CA GLY A 119 17.16 1.48 -3.86
C GLY A 119 16.71 0.63 -2.70
N ALA A 120 15.46 0.78 -2.25
CA ALA A 120 14.92 -0.12 -1.25
C ALA A 120 14.73 -1.49 -1.91
N GLY A 121 15.17 -2.53 -1.23
CA GLY A 121 15.03 -3.89 -1.75
C GLY A 121 13.61 -4.38 -1.60
N THR A 122 13.19 -5.28 -2.51
CA THR A 122 11.85 -5.87 -2.40
C THR A 122 11.71 -6.66 -1.12
N ASP A 123 12.80 -7.22 -0.60
CA ASP A 123 12.78 -7.94 0.67
C ASP A 123 12.36 -7.05 1.83
N GLU A 124 12.84 -5.81 1.84
CA GLU A 124 12.49 -4.85 2.88
C GLU A 124 10.99 -4.55 2.85
N ILE A 125 10.47 -4.38 1.64
CA ILE A 125 9.06 -4.05 1.44
C ILE A 125 8.19 -5.22 1.89
N VAL A 126 8.55 -6.43 1.48
CA VAL A 126 7.82 -7.64 1.85
C VAL A 126 7.78 -7.80 3.37
N GLU A 127 8.95 -7.66 4.02
CA GLU A 127 9.03 -7.84 5.48
C GLU A 127 8.22 -6.78 6.22
N PHE A 128 8.30 -5.52 5.76
CA PHE A 128 7.55 -4.46 6.41
C PHE A 128 6.05 -4.71 6.35
N ILE A 129 5.56 -5.12 5.18
CA ILE A 129 4.13 -5.39 5.01
C ILE A 129 3.72 -6.62 5.81
N ARG A 130 4.58 -7.65 5.84
CA ARG A 130 4.27 -8.86 6.60
C ARG A 130 4.10 -8.57 8.08
N GLU A 131 5.02 -7.78 8.64
CA GLU A 131 4.97 -7.43 10.06
C GLU A 131 3.76 -6.55 10.38
N GLY A 132 3.51 -5.55 9.55
CA GLY A 132 2.37 -4.67 9.77
C GLY A 132 1.03 -5.38 9.65
N ALA A 133 0.93 -6.27 8.67
CA ALA A 133 -0.29 -7.04 8.49
C ALA A 133 -0.51 -8.04 9.63
N ALA A 134 0.57 -8.61 10.15
CA ALA A 134 0.47 -9.52 11.29
C ALA A 134 -0.11 -8.79 12.51
N GLU A 135 0.33 -7.56 12.74
CA GLU A 135 -0.23 -6.74 13.83
C GLU A 135 -1.73 -6.49 13.62
N ARG A 136 -2.12 -6.19 12.39
CA ARG A 136 -3.53 -5.96 12.09
C ARG A 136 -4.35 -7.20 12.36
N HIS A 137 -3.84 -8.37 11.99
CA HIS A 137 -4.55 -9.62 12.22
C HIS A 137 -4.71 -9.91 13.71
N GLU A 138 -3.68 -9.62 14.50
CA GLU A 138 -3.75 -9.77 15.94
C GLU A 138 -4.83 -8.88 16.55
N ASN A 139 -4.92 -7.66 16.06
CA ASN A 139 -5.89 -6.69 16.59
C ASN A 139 -7.32 -7.04 16.24
N GLU A 140 -7.52 -7.88 15.24
CA GLU A 140 -8.86 -8.33 14.85
C GLU A 140 -9.41 -9.38 15.81
N GLU A 141 -8.55 -9.96 16.62
CA GLU A 141 -8.98 -10.94 17.60
C GLU A 141 -9.30 -10.28 18.91
#